data_dd3b22b791a685c9b8896d19e73c7987
#
_entry.id   dd3b22b791a685c9b8896d19e73c7987
#
_cell.length_a   1.000
_cell.length_b   1.000
_cell.length_c   1.000
_cell.angle_alpha   90.00
_cell.angle_beta   90.00
_cell.angle_gamma   90.00
#
_symmetry.space_group_name_H-M   'P 1'
#
loop_
_entity.id
_entity.type
_entity.pdbx_description
1 polymer ?
#
loop_
_entity_poly.entity_id
_entity_poly.type
_entity_poly.pdbx_seq_one_letter_code
_entity_poly.pdbx_strand_id
1 'polypeptide(L)'
;MSGKKADDGARALSGKEKKEFDNVVRCYETKQHKKGLKSADFVLKKFPNHGETLAMKGLILSNMDRMEEAHELVKLGVRNDMKSHVCWHVYGLVHRADRNYREAIKCYRMALKLDEGNSQILRDLANLQIQVRDLADFTETRRIILKDRAGARQNWMGLAVAKFLQGQHRAAVAVIEKYEDFRAEERGSEPNLAKYEVSEMYLFKAMILEEAGAHEEALAVLDKHSDKLVDVIGVLEQRARLYTALGRGAHAEATLRALIAKNTENHGYYRQLEAVLGLVDGDVAKLEATYDALAVQYPKSDAVRRLPLDFLSGDSFAVAVRKYVVGPIRKGVPSLFRNLKSLYADRAKAAVMGEAFKEIVKALESSGKFPGSDKSEADVAQCLCYARTLLAYHEDKVGDVEGALRTIDSAIASTEPKVLECYLAKASFLKHAGDVVGAMNVANEVREMDRADRYLNSYCVKRMLRAGEYETAEKTVALFTRDGNQASNLFDMQCAWFENEAGRCHQRGGRKNRALKYFTAVRKHYDDMEEDQFDFHQYCLRKNTLRHYVQMLRVEDTLYSRRAYREAARGGVEVYLDLFDDPLPDPAEEEEKMLAAMSKAVSYTHLTLPTNREV
;
A
#
# COMPACT_ATOMS: atom_id res chain seq x y z
N MET A 1 -16.30 68.11 4.17
CA MET A 1 -15.50 66.99 3.73
C MET A 1 -15.84 65.83 4.61
N SER A 2 -16.77 64.98 4.19
CA SER A 2 -17.26 63.83 4.92
C SER A 2 -16.52 62.56 4.38
N GLY A 3 -15.57 62.08 5.14
CA GLY A 3 -14.85 60.84 4.86
C GLY A 3 -15.40 59.68 5.65
N LYS A 4 -16.18 58.87 5.01
CA LYS A 4 -16.48 57.43 5.22
C LYS A 4 -16.05 56.79 6.56
N LYS A 5 -16.92 56.84 7.53
CA LYS A 5 -17.09 55.82 8.58
C LYS A 5 -18.21 54.87 8.13
N ALA A 6 -17.98 54.08 7.08
CA ALA A 6 -19.03 53.22 6.52
C ALA A 6 -18.70 51.72 6.54
N ASP A 7 -17.60 51.29 7.16
CA ASP A 7 -17.13 49.90 6.99
C ASP A 7 -17.14 49.02 8.25
N ASP A 8 -17.31 49.61 9.45
CA ASP A 8 -17.37 48.81 10.69
C ASP A 8 -18.79 48.28 11.03
N GLY A 9 -19.82 48.81 10.39
CA GLY A 9 -21.21 48.42 10.62
C GLY A 9 -21.64 47.09 9.99
N ALA A 10 -20.92 46.64 8.96
CA ALA A 10 -21.25 45.39 8.24
C ALA A 10 -20.76 44.11 8.93
N ARG A 11 -19.85 44.24 9.90
CA ARG A 11 -19.22 43.10 10.60
C ARG A 11 -19.98 42.66 11.86
N ALA A 12 -20.70 43.50 12.52
CA ALA A 12 -21.30 43.20 13.83
C ALA A 12 -22.73 42.69 13.70
N LEU A 13 -22.86 41.34 13.72
CA LEU A 13 -24.16 40.72 13.94
C LEU A 13 -24.62 40.94 15.38
N SER A 14 -25.89 41.25 15.59
CA SER A 14 -26.48 41.47 16.91
C SER A 14 -27.55 40.46 17.25
N GLY A 15 -27.69 40.13 18.54
CA GLY A 15 -28.81 39.42 19.09
C GLY A 15 -29.10 38.08 18.41
N LYS A 16 -30.23 37.98 17.68
CA LYS A 16 -30.71 36.74 17.07
C LYS A 16 -29.83 36.27 15.91
N GLU A 17 -29.32 37.19 15.11
CA GLU A 17 -28.50 36.88 13.94
C GLU A 17 -27.14 36.29 14.33
N LYS A 18 -26.55 36.78 15.44
CA LYS A 18 -25.33 36.22 15.99
C LYS A 18 -25.54 34.78 16.47
N LYS A 19 -26.66 34.52 17.18
CA LYS A 19 -27.00 33.14 17.60
C LYS A 19 -27.20 32.20 16.41
N GLU A 20 -27.78 32.69 15.32
CA GLU A 20 -27.93 31.89 14.11
C GLU A 20 -26.60 31.65 13.41
N PHE A 21 -25.67 32.61 13.41
CA PHE A 21 -24.32 32.40 12.90
C PHE A 21 -23.56 31.37 13.75
N ASP A 22 -23.61 31.47 15.08
CA ASP A 22 -23.03 30.44 15.97
C ASP A 22 -23.65 29.06 15.70
N ASN A 23 -24.94 29.01 15.36
CA ASN A 23 -25.60 27.78 14.97
C ASN A 23 -25.12 27.23 13.61
N VAL A 24 -24.73 28.11 12.64
CA VAL A 24 -24.10 27.71 11.38
C VAL A 24 -22.78 26.95 11.67
N VAL A 25 -21.92 27.56 12.51
CA VAL A 25 -20.64 26.95 12.89
C VAL A 25 -20.86 25.59 13.57
N ARG A 26 -21.75 25.54 14.56
CA ARG A 26 -22.08 24.28 15.27
C ARG A 26 -22.67 23.21 14.34
N CYS A 27 -23.53 23.61 13.39
CA CYS A 27 -24.11 22.68 12.41
C CYS A 27 -23.06 22.13 11.45
N TYR A 28 -22.05 22.91 11.10
CA TYR A 28 -20.90 22.43 10.35
C TYR A 28 -20.11 21.38 11.14
N GLU A 29 -19.74 21.69 12.39
CA GLU A 29 -19.00 20.77 13.27
C GLU A 29 -19.75 19.44 13.53
N THR A 30 -21.08 19.51 13.64
CA THR A 30 -21.95 18.33 13.88
C THR A 30 -22.45 17.67 12.60
N LYS A 31 -21.93 18.06 11.43
CA LYS A 31 -22.31 17.53 10.09
C LYS A 31 -23.82 17.66 9.76
N GLN A 32 -24.51 18.63 10.38
CA GLN A 32 -25.92 18.94 10.12
C GLN A 32 -26.09 19.93 8.96
N HIS A 33 -25.56 19.63 7.78
CA HIS A 33 -25.39 20.53 6.64
C HIS A 33 -26.68 21.25 6.23
N LYS A 34 -27.80 20.51 6.06
CA LYS A 34 -29.10 21.09 5.67
C LYS A 34 -29.63 22.12 6.67
N LYS A 35 -29.38 21.91 7.97
CA LYS A 35 -29.79 22.84 9.02
C LYS A 35 -28.88 24.06 9.04
N GLY A 36 -27.57 23.85 8.88
CA GLY A 36 -26.58 24.94 8.78
C GLY A 36 -26.90 25.91 7.63
N LEU A 37 -27.23 25.37 6.44
CA LEU A 37 -27.66 26.22 5.29
C LEU A 37 -28.88 27.08 5.61
N LYS A 38 -29.92 26.52 6.28
CA LYS A 38 -31.09 27.31 6.67
C LYS A 38 -30.74 28.44 7.62
N SER A 39 -29.85 28.20 8.60
CA SER A 39 -29.39 29.27 9.52
C SER A 39 -28.54 30.31 8.79
N ALA A 40 -27.68 29.90 7.85
CA ALA A 40 -26.92 30.83 7.02
C ALA A 40 -27.83 31.69 6.15
N ASP A 41 -28.84 31.11 5.50
CA ASP A 41 -29.85 31.84 4.71
C ASP A 41 -30.63 32.82 5.55
N PHE A 42 -30.98 32.46 6.80
CA PHE A 42 -31.65 33.39 7.71
C PHE A 42 -30.80 34.65 7.99
N VAL A 43 -29.50 34.48 8.25
CA VAL A 43 -28.58 35.60 8.46
C VAL A 43 -28.43 36.42 7.18
N LEU A 44 -28.19 35.79 6.03
CA LEU A 44 -27.97 36.44 4.75
C LEU A 44 -29.20 37.15 4.19
N LYS A 45 -30.41 36.75 4.59
CA LYS A 45 -31.64 37.47 4.24
C LYS A 45 -31.64 38.90 4.78
N LYS A 46 -31.03 39.12 5.96
CA LYS A 46 -30.95 40.44 6.59
C LYS A 46 -29.61 41.13 6.34
N PHE A 47 -28.54 40.35 6.26
CA PHE A 47 -27.16 40.83 6.03
C PHE A 47 -26.56 40.12 4.81
N PRO A 48 -26.99 40.44 3.57
CA PRO A 48 -26.60 39.70 2.37
C PRO A 48 -25.10 39.73 2.08
N ASN A 49 -24.39 40.74 2.59
CA ASN A 49 -22.95 40.94 2.39
C ASN A 49 -22.10 40.53 3.60
N HIS A 50 -22.66 39.79 4.58
CA HIS A 50 -21.88 39.34 5.74
C HIS A 50 -20.86 38.28 5.32
N GLY A 51 -19.57 38.67 5.27
CA GLY A 51 -18.49 37.87 4.70
C GLY A 51 -18.33 36.49 5.35
N GLU A 52 -18.30 36.44 6.68
CA GLU A 52 -18.14 35.17 7.40
C GLU A 52 -19.30 34.18 7.20
N THR A 53 -20.54 34.69 7.13
CA THR A 53 -21.69 33.80 6.86
C THR A 53 -21.68 33.28 5.43
N LEU A 54 -21.27 34.10 4.45
CA LEU A 54 -21.08 33.63 3.06
C LEU A 54 -20.00 32.56 2.99
N ALA A 55 -18.85 32.78 3.65
CA ALA A 55 -17.77 31.84 3.69
C ALA A 55 -18.20 30.52 4.34
N MET A 56 -18.83 30.54 5.51
CA MET A 56 -19.32 29.33 6.19
C MET A 56 -20.40 28.60 5.40
N LYS A 57 -21.29 29.33 4.69
CA LYS A 57 -22.25 28.70 3.78
C LYS A 57 -21.55 27.96 2.65
N GLY A 58 -20.52 28.57 2.05
CA GLY A 58 -19.71 27.95 1.03
C GLY A 58 -18.99 26.69 1.55
N LEU A 59 -18.44 26.71 2.77
CA LEU A 59 -17.80 25.55 3.39
C LEU A 59 -18.79 24.39 3.62
N ILE A 60 -20.02 24.68 4.01
CA ILE A 60 -21.06 23.67 4.13
C ILE A 60 -21.41 23.07 2.76
N LEU A 61 -21.47 23.88 1.70
CA LEU A 61 -21.74 23.41 0.34
C LEU A 61 -20.60 22.53 -0.20
N SER A 62 -19.35 22.87 0.09
CA SER A 62 -18.19 22.03 -0.23
C SER A 62 -18.33 20.63 0.37
N ASN A 63 -18.78 20.52 1.63
CA ASN A 63 -19.04 19.22 2.26
C ASN A 63 -20.30 18.48 1.73
N MET A 64 -21.02 19.11 0.81
CA MET A 64 -22.17 18.52 0.11
C MET A 64 -21.86 18.27 -1.38
N ASP A 65 -20.58 18.24 -1.76
CA ASP A 65 -20.07 18.05 -3.13
C ASP A 65 -20.52 19.12 -4.14
N ARG A 66 -20.89 20.33 -3.65
CA ARG A 66 -21.28 21.49 -4.48
C ARG A 66 -20.12 22.47 -4.56
N MET A 67 -18.99 22.04 -5.16
CA MET A 67 -17.72 22.76 -5.11
C MET A 67 -17.75 24.10 -5.85
N GLU A 68 -18.39 24.19 -7.02
CA GLU A 68 -18.46 25.43 -7.81
C GLU A 68 -19.15 26.55 -7.01
N GLU A 69 -20.33 26.27 -6.45
CA GLU A 69 -21.06 27.20 -5.62
C GLU A 69 -20.30 27.56 -4.32
N ALA A 70 -19.59 26.58 -3.77
CA ALA A 70 -18.76 26.78 -2.58
C ALA A 70 -17.66 27.83 -2.87
N HIS A 71 -16.92 27.66 -3.96
CA HIS A 71 -15.88 28.60 -4.36
C HIS A 71 -16.41 30.02 -4.63
N GLU A 72 -17.55 30.15 -5.32
CA GLU A 72 -18.17 31.45 -5.57
C GLU A 72 -18.55 32.18 -4.27
N LEU A 73 -19.21 31.48 -3.35
CA LEU A 73 -19.65 32.07 -2.08
C LEU A 73 -18.48 32.43 -1.18
N VAL A 74 -17.47 31.56 -1.07
CA VAL A 74 -16.31 31.86 -0.22
C VAL A 74 -15.50 33.02 -0.80
N LYS A 75 -15.31 33.08 -2.12
CA LYS A 75 -14.66 34.20 -2.81
C LYS A 75 -15.41 35.50 -2.61
N LEU A 76 -16.76 35.46 -2.66
CA LEU A 76 -17.60 36.60 -2.34
C LEU A 76 -17.46 37.01 -0.86
N GLY A 77 -17.44 36.05 0.06
CA GLY A 77 -17.22 36.29 1.48
C GLY A 77 -15.90 37.00 1.76
N VAL A 78 -14.79 36.53 1.16
CA VAL A 78 -13.48 37.18 1.28
C VAL A 78 -13.50 38.58 0.67
N ARG A 79 -14.16 38.80 -0.47
CA ARG A 79 -14.28 40.15 -1.09
C ARG A 79 -15.03 41.15 -0.20
N ASN A 80 -16.07 40.66 0.48
CA ASN A 80 -16.89 41.51 1.36
C ASN A 80 -16.18 41.79 2.70
N ASP A 81 -15.33 40.85 3.17
CA ASP A 81 -14.56 41.03 4.40
C ASP A 81 -13.13 40.52 4.27
N MET A 82 -12.28 41.31 3.60
CA MET A 82 -10.86 40.99 3.41
C MET A 82 -10.03 41.01 4.70
N LYS A 83 -10.57 41.61 5.78
CA LYS A 83 -9.88 41.69 7.08
C LYS A 83 -10.32 40.63 8.07
N SER A 84 -11.24 39.74 7.70
CA SER A 84 -11.62 38.60 8.52
C SER A 84 -10.64 37.42 8.30
N HIS A 85 -9.94 37.03 9.34
CA HIS A 85 -9.12 35.80 9.32
C HIS A 85 -9.99 34.58 9.11
N VAL A 86 -11.25 34.58 9.56
CA VAL A 86 -12.22 33.48 9.36
C VAL A 86 -12.50 33.26 7.88
N CYS A 87 -12.78 34.34 7.12
CA CYS A 87 -13.04 34.25 5.69
C CYS A 87 -11.85 33.61 4.94
N TRP A 88 -10.64 34.06 5.24
CA TRP A 88 -9.42 33.49 4.62
C TRP A 88 -9.16 32.03 5.05
N HIS A 89 -9.36 31.72 6.33
CA HIS A 89 -9.22 30.34 6.81
C HIS A 89 -10.21 29.39 6.12
N VAL A 90 -11.49 29.80 6.06
CA VAL A 90 -12.54 29.02 5.39
C VAL A 90 -12.25 28.86 3.89
N TYR A 91 -11.72 29.90 3.24
CA TYR A 91 -11.32 29.80 1.84
C TYR A 91 -10.19 28.78 1.65
N GLY A 92 -9.23 28.74 2.56
CA GLY A 92 -8.21 27.70 2.59
C GLY A 92 -8.77 26.31 2.81
N LEU A 93 -9.79 26.14 3.68
CA LEU A 93 -10.48 24.84 3.88
C LEU A 93 -11.19 24.35 2.61
N VAL A 94 -11.85 25.24 1.86
CA VAL A 94 -12.49 24.88 0.58
C VAL A 94 -11.44 24.49 -0.47
N HIS A 95 -10.34 25.25 -0.59
CA HIS A 95 -9.23 24.88 -1.47
C HIS A 95 -8.58 23.55 -1.08
N ARG A 96 -8.47 23.24 0.22
CA ARG A 96 -7.99 21.95 0.71
C ARG A 96 -8.93 20.81 0.30
N ALA A 97 -10.23 21.00 0.45
CA ALA A 97 -11.24 20.03 0.04
C ALA A 97 -11.21 19.76 -1.48
N ASP A 98 -10.86 20.78 -2.25
CA ASP A 98 -10.66 20.70 -3.71
C ASP A 98 -9.23 20.23 -4.10
N ARG A 99 -8.44 19.74 -3.13
CA ARG A 99 -7.04 19.29 -3.31
C ARG A 99 -6.10 20.37 -3.89
N ASN A 100 -6.51 21.63 -3.90
CA ASN A 100 -5.67 22.75 -4.31
C ASN A 100 -4.82 23.26 -3.13
N TYR A 101 -3.89 22.42 -2.68
CA TYR A 101 -3.11 22.66 -1.47
C TYR A 101 -2.26 23.93 -1.53
N ARG A 102 -1.75 24.30 -2.72
CA ARG A 102 -0.95 25.52 -2.87
C ARG A 102 -1.75 26.80 -2.63
N GLU A 103 -2.99 26.86 -3.14
CA GLU A 103 -3.87 28.01 -2.86
C GLU A 103 -4.36 28.00 -1.41
N ALA A 104 -4.64 26.81 -0.83
CA ALA A 104 -4.97 26.68 0.59
C ALA A 104 -3.85 27.26 1.49
N ILE A 105 -2.58 26.96 1.20
CA ILE A 105 -1.42 27.54 1.92
C ILE A 105 -1.41 29.06 1.84
N LYS A 106 -1.66 29.64 0.66
CA LYS A 106 -1.73 31.10 0.51
C LYS A 106 -2.85 31.72 1.37
N CYS A 107 -4.02 31.09 1.37
CA CYS A 107 -5.16 31.53 2.17
C CYS A 107 -4.84 31.45 3.68
N TYR A 108 -4.23 30.37 4.16
CA TYR A 108 -3.86 30.24 5.57
C TYR A 108 -2.77 31.24 5.97
N ARG A 109 -1.80 31.54 5.11
CA ARG A 109 -0.82 32.59 5.37
C ARG A 109 -1.48 33.95 5.47
N MET A 110 -2.51 34.26 4.64
CA MET A 110 -3.27 35.49 4.76
C MET A 110 -4.09 35.54 6.04
N ALA A 111 -4.73 34.44 6.44
CA ALA A 111 -5.45 34.36 7.71
C ALA A 111 -4.52 34.61 8.91
N LEU A 112 -3.31 34.03 8.91
CA LEU A 112 -2.31 34.24 9.96
C LEU A 112 -1.73 35.64 10.01
N LYS A 113 -1.68 36.40 8.89
CA LYS A 113 -1.32 37.84 8.93
C LYS A 113 -2.37 38.70 9.66
N LEU A 114 -3.59 38.20 9.75
CA LEU A 114 -4.70 38.89 10.42
C LEU A 114 -4.89 38.42 11.86
N ASP A 115 -4.48 37.20 12.17
CA ASP A 115 -4.51 36.57 13.49
C ASP A 115 -3.26 35.71 13.68
N GLU A 116 -2.12 36.33 14.01
CA GLU A 116 -0.80 35.68 14.07
C GLU A 116 -0.70 34.55 15.09
N GLY A 117 -1.49 34.62 16.17
CA GLY A 117 -1.47 33.63 17.25
C GLY A 117 -2.41 32.45 17.08
N ASN A 118 -3.12 32.35 15.95
CA ASN A 118 -4.13 31.30 15.78
C ASN A 118 -3.52 29.89 15.65
N SER A 119 -3.49 29.18 16.75
CA SER A 119 -2.85 27.87 16.81
C SER A 119 -3.57 26.77 15.99
N GLN A 120 -4.85 26.97 15.63
CA GLN A 120 -5.56 26.06 14.72
C GLN A 120 -5.06 26.26 13.28
N ILE A 121 -5.02 27.50 12.81
CA ILE A 121 -4.55 27.81 11.46
C ILE A 121 -3.07 27.42 11.28
N LEU A 122 -2.24 27.64 12.31
CA LEU A 122 -0.83 27.19 12.30
C LEU A 122 -0.71 25.67 12.13
N ARG A 123 -1.54 24.88 12.82
CA ARG A 123 -1.54 23.43 12.68
C ARG A 123 -1.96 22.99 11.28
N ASP A 124 -3.04 23.58 10.77
CA ASP A 124 -3.57 23.27 9.43
C ASP A 124 -2.55 23.65 8.34
N LEU A 125 -1.89 24.81 8.51
CA LEU A 125 -0.80 25.24 7.61
C LEU A 125 0.38 24.26 7.64
N ALA A 126 0.82 23.86 8.83
CA ALA A 126 1.93 22.90 8.95
C ALA A 126 1.59 21.56 8.30
N ASN A 127 0.34 21.07 8.44
CA ASN A 127 -0.07 19.83 7.80
C ASN A 127 -0.09 19.94 6.26
N LEU A 128 -0.53 21.07 5.72
CA LEU A 128 -0.47 21.31 4.26
C LEU A 128 0.97 21.43 3.74
N GLN A 129 1.83 22.13 4.48
CA GLN A 129 3.23 22.30 4.09
C GLN A 129 3.97 20.95 4.00
N ILE A 130 3.77 20.05 4.97
CA ILE A 130 4.38 18.72 4.91
C ILE A 130 3.73 17.86 3.81
N GLN A 131 2.42 17.98 3.58
CA GLN A 131 1.75 17.27 2.48
C GLN A 131 2.34 17.61 1.12
N VAL A 132 2.64 18.89 0.87
CA VAL A 132 3.26 19.34 -0.39
C VAL A 132 4.78 19.34 -0.37
N ARG A 133 5.40 18.84 0.72
CA ARG A 133 6.88 18.82 0.92
C ARG A 133 7.53 20.20 0.89
N ASP A 134 6.81 21.26 1.29
CA ASP A 134 7.40 22.58 1.55
C ASP A 134 8.12 22.57 2.91
N LEU A 135 9.28 21.88 2.95
CA LEU A 135 10.01 21.57 4.19
C LEU A 135 10.58 22.83 4.87
N ALA A 136 10.94 23.86 4.09
CA ALA A 136 11.49 25.09 4.63
C ALA A 136 10.43 25.83 5.48
N ASP A 137 9.28 26.09 4.89
CA ASP A 137 8.19 26.77 5.56
C ASP A 137 7.53 25.91 6.64
N PHE A 138 7.48 24.59 6.43
CA PHE A 138 7.06 23.63 7.46
C PHE A 138 7.91 23.76 8.73
N THR A 139 9.23 23.84 8.59
CA THR A 139 10.14 23.99 9.73
C THR A 139 9.92 25.30 10.47
N GLU A 140 9.73 26.40 9.75
CA GLU A 140 9.45 27.69 10.36
C GLU A 140 8.10 27.70 11.09
N THR A 141 7.05 27.15 10.47
CA THR A 141 5.75 27.01 11.11
C THR A 141 5.82 26.15 12.38
N ARG A 142 6.57 25.03 12.37
CA ARG A 142 6.80 24.20 13.55
C ARG A 142 7.58 24.93 14.64
N ARG A 143 8.51 25.82 14.29
CA ARG A 143 9.23 26.66 15.23
C ARG A 143 8.29 27.66 15.93
N ILE A 144 7.37 28.28 15.19
CA ILE A 144 6.35 29.18 15.74
C ILE A 144 5.41 28.44 16.70
N ILE A 145 4.92 27.25 16.28
CA ILE A 145 4.04 26.40 17.12
C ILE A 145 4.75 26.00 18.42
N LEU A 146 6.04 25.67 18.36
CA LEU A 146 6.81 25.32 19.55
C LEU A 146 6.98 26.51 20.49
N LYS A 147 7.24 27.71 19.95
CA LYS A 147 7.38 28.94 20.74
C LYS A 147 6.08 29.28 21.49
N ASP A 148 4.92 29.07 20.84
CA ASP A 148 3.61 29.33 21.43
C ASP A 148 3.26 28.33 22.54
N ARG A 149 3.61 27.05 22.36
CA ARG A 149 3.24 25.98 23.29
C ARG A 149 4.38 24.99 23.54
N ALA A 150 5.40 25.46 24.26
CA ALA A 150 6.59 24.67 24.58
C ALA A 150 6.32 23.46 25.51
N GLY A 151 5.27 23.51 26.34
CA GLY A 151 4.92 22.38 27.23
C GLY A 151 4.44 21.12 26.53
N ALA A 152 4.10 21.17 25.22
CA ALA A 152 3.60 20.01 24.49
C ALA A 152 4.72 19.28 23.74
N ARG A 153 5.04 18.04 24.16
CA ARG A 153 6.06 17.17 23.52
C ARG A 153 5.91 17.11 21.99
N GLN A 154 4.69 16.94 21.50
CA GLN A 154 4.43 16.84 20.07
C GLN A 154 4.97 18.03 19.25
N ASN A 155 5.11 19.22 19.86
CA ASN A 155 5.64 20.40 19.18
C ASN A 155 7.16 20.33 19.05
N TRP A 156 7.86 19.80 20.08
CA TRP A 156 9.29 19.53 20.01
C TRP A 156 9.62 18.46 18.99
N MET A 157 8.88 17.33 19.03
CA MET A 157 9.07 16.24 18.08
C MET A 157 8.71 16.67 16.65
N GLY A 158 7.69 17.50 16.50
CA GLY A 158 7.33 18.08 15.19
C GLY A 158 8.44 18.94 14.61
N LEU A 159 9.13 19.77 15.43
CA LEU A 159 10.28 20.54 14.98
C LEU A 159 11.51 19.66 14.69
N ALA A 160 11.75 18.64 15.52
CA ALA A 160 12.83 17.68 15.29
C ALA A 160 12.66 16.93 13.97
N VAL A 161 11.44 16.43 13.68
CA VAL A 161 11.10 15.80 12.40
C VAL A 161 11.28 16.77 11.23
N ALA A 162 10.82 18.02 11.35
CA ALA A 162 10.94 19.02 10.30
C ALA A 162 12.42 19.30 9.95
N LYS A 163 13.28 19.45 10.97
CA LYS A 163 14.72 19.63 10.77
C LYS A 163 15.38 18.39 10.18
N PHE A 164 14.99 17.21 10.64
CA PHE A 164 15.48 15.95 10.11
C PHE A 164 15.16 15.81 8.60
N LEU A 165 13.92 16.07 8.21
CA LEU A 165 13.49 16.00 6.81
C LEU A 165 14.23 17.01 5.89
N GLN A 166 14.70 18.13 6.45
CA GLN A 166 15.59 19.07 5.74
C GLN A 166 17.06 18.64 5.67
N GLY A 167 17.42 17.46 6.20
CA GLY A 167 18.81 17.03 6.30
C GLY A 167 19.60 17.73 7.41
N GLN A 168 18.96 18.56 8.26
CA GLN A 168 19.60 19.26 9.38
C GLN A 168 19.71 18.35 10.62
N HIS A 169 20.40 17.21 10.48
CA HIS A 169 20.43 16.12 11.46
C HIS A 169 20.90 16.59 12.85
N ARG A 170 22.01 17.34 12.92
CA ARG A 170 22.53 17.87 14.20
C ARG A 170 21.56 18.83 14.88
N ALA A 171 20.88 19.67 14.11
CA ALA A 171 19.88 20.57 14.65
C ALA A 171 18.63 19.83 15.13
N ALA A 172 18.24 18.72 14.47
CA ALA A 172 17.15 17.87 14.93
C ALA A 172 17.47 17.18 16.27
N VAL A 173 18.68 16.66 16.44
CA VAL A 173 19.18 16.10 17.72
C VAL A 173 19.16 17.16 18.81
N ALA A 174 19.69 18.35 18.55
CA ALA A 174 19.70 19.45 19.52
C ALA A 174 18.29 19.88 20.00
N VAL A 175 17.28 19.76 19.13
CA VAL A 175 15.88 20.00 19.54
C VAL A 175 15.40 18.95 20.56
N ILE A 176 15.76 17.66 20.34
CA ILE A 176 15.40 16.59 21.27
C ILE A 176 16.13 16.76 22.61
N GLU A 177 17.42 17.12 22.59
CA GLU A 177 18.21 17.39 23.79
C GLU A 177 17.66 18.55 24.61
N LYS A 178 17.30 19.65 23.97
CA LYS A 178 16.62 20.76 24.65
C LYS A 178 15.27 20.37 25.24
N TYR A 179 14.56 19.43 24.62
CA TYR A 179 13.35 18.89 25.22
C TYR A 179 13.67 18.04 26.47
N GLU A 180 14.75 17.23 26.44
CA GLU A 180 15.21 16.46 27.60
C GLU A 180 15.56 17.40 28.77
N ASP A 181 16.31 18.49 28.50
CA ASP A 181 16.67 19.51 29.52
C ASP A 181 15.43 20.22 30.08
N PHE A 182 14.53 20.68 29.20
CA PHE A 182 13.25 21.32 29.57
C PHE A 182 12.43 20.42 30.50
N ARG A 183 12.38 19.12 30.21
CA ARG A 183 11.68 18.14 31.05
C ARG A 183 12.38 17.90 32.41
N ALA A 184 13.69 17.94 32.45
CA ALA A 184 14.44 17.78 33.69
C ALA A 184 14.22 18.95 34.65
N GLU A 185 14.01 20.16 34.13
CA GLU A 185 13.72 21.37 34.91
C GLU A 185 12.29 21.40 35.44
N GLU A 186 11.30 20.86 34.72
CA GLU A 186 9.90 20.76 35.13
C GLU A 186 9.67 19.63 36.15
N ARG A 187 10.25 19.73 37.34
CA ARG A 187 10.10 18.72 38.40
C ARG A 187 8.64 18.46 38.77
N GLY A 188 8.09 17.32 38.36
CA GLY A 188 6.94 16.71 39.02
C GLY A 188 5.61 16.62 38.32
N SER A 189 5.42 17.08 37.09
CA SER A 189 4.14 16.96 36.35
C SER A 189 4.27 16.22 35.05
N GLU A 190 4.82 15.00 35.04
CA GLU A 190 4.63 14.16 33.87
C GLU A 190 3.21 13.61 33.86
N PRO A 191 2.41 13.92 32.83
CA PRO A 191 1.37 12.99 32.44
C PRO A 191 2.08 11.67 32.14
N ASN A 192 1.52 10.57 32.63
CA ASN A 192 2.02 9.21 32.49
C ASN A 192 2.35 8.93 31.01
N LEU A 193 3.56 9.29 30.55
CA LEU A 193 4.02 9.00 29.20
C LEU A 193 4.11 7.48 29.07
N ALA A 194 3.41 6.93 28.09
CA ALA A 194 3.50 5.51 27.84
C ALA A 194 4.96 5.15 27.54
N LYS A 195 5.47 4.06 28.13
CA LYS A 195 6.88 3.64 27.99
C LYS A 195 7.34 3.61 26.53
N TYR A 196 6.44 3.21 25.60
CA TYR A 196 6.77 3.16 24.17
C TYR A 196 7.02 4.55 23.56
N GLU A 197 6.38 5.61 24.05
CA GLU A 197 6.56 6.97 23.53
C GLU A 197 7.95 7.52 23.89
N VAL A 198 8.43 7.21 25.08
CA VAL A 198 9.78 7.54 25.54
C VAL A 198 10.82 6.74 24.77
N SER A 199 10.58 5.44 24.63
CA SER A 199 11.43 4.55 23.83
C SER A 199 11.56 5.05 22.38
N GLU A 200 10.45 5.41 21.74
CA GLU A 200 10.44 5.87 20.36
C GLU A 200 11.21 7.18 20.17
N MET A 201 11.16 8.10 21.11
CA MET A 201 11.95 9.34 21.06
C MET A 201 13.45 9.05 21.03
N TYR A 202 13.95 8.14 21.88
CA TYR A 202 15.36 7.78 21.90
C TYR A 202 15.78 6.98 20.67
N LEU A 203 14.93 6.07 20.19
CA LEU A 203 15.19 5.34 18.95
C LEU A 203 15.19 6.26 17.73
N PHE A 204 14.34 7.27 17.71
CA PHE A 204 14.35 8.30 16.66
C PHE A 204 15.62 9.17 16.75
N LYS A 205 16.05 9.59 17.97
CA LYS A 205 17.32 10.30 18.18
C LYS A 205 18.51 9.49 17.67
N ALA A 206 18.55 8.20 17.98
CA ALA A 206 19.61 7.31 17.50
C ALA A 206 19.54 7.13 15.96
N MET A 207 18.35 7.05 15.36
CA MET A 207 18.18 7.00 13.91
C MET A 207 18.69 8.28 13.22
N ILE A 208 18.41 9.46 13.77
CA ILE A 208 18.93 10.72 13.23
C ILE A 208 20.45 10.75 13.25
N LEU A 209 21.07 10.30 14.35
CA LEU A 209 22.51 10.21 14.51
C LEU A 209 23.13 9.18 13.56
N GLU A 210 22.48 8.03 13.37
CA GLU A 210 22.87 7.00 12.38
C GLU A 210 22.90 7.59 10.96
N GLU A 211 21.84 8.28 10.54
CA GLU A 211 21.77 8.92 9.21
C GLU A 211 22.74 10.12 9.07
N ALA A 212 23.13 10.74 10.19
CA ALA A 212 24.18 11.77 10.20
C ALA A 212 25.60 11.20 10.13
N GLY A 213 25.79 9.87 10.12
CA GLY A 213 27.10 9.21 10.19
C GLY A 213 27.74 9.24 11.59
N ALA A 214 27.01 9.71 12.63
CA ALA A 214 27.50 9.80 14.00
C ALA A 214 27.25 8.49 14.79
N HIS A 215 27.82 7.40 14.30
CA HIS A 215 27.48 6.03 14.74
C HIS A 215 27.83 5.78 16.21
N GLU A 216 28.94 6.35 16.72
CA GLU A 216 29.32 6.25 18.14
C GLU A 216 28.32 6.94 19.07
N GLU A 217 27.89 8.14 18.67
CA GLU A 217 26.89 8.89 19.44
C GLU A 217 25.53 8.17 19.42
N ALA A 218 25.16 7.56 18.28
CA ALA A 218 23.95 6.74 18.20
C ALA A 218 23.98 5.54 19.14
N LEU A 219 25.10 4.82 19.21
CA LEU A 219 25.30 3.73 20.18
C LEU A 219 25.22 4.23 21.63
N ALA A 220 25.87 5.36 21.94
CA ALA A 220 25.84 5.95 23.26
C ALA A 220 24.41 6.30 23.71
N VAL A 221 23.55 6.77 22.81
CA VAL A 221 22.10 7.00 23.09
C VAL A 221 21.39 5.69 23.44
N LEU A 222 21.61 4.62 22.65
CA LEU A 222 20.99 3.31 22.88
C LEU A 222 21.47 2.66 24.19
N ASP A 223 22.73 2.88 24.57
CA ASP A 223 23.29 2.33 25.80
C ASP A 223 22.81 3.10 27.04
N LYS A 224 22.88 4.44 26.98
CA LYS A 224 22.44 5.33 28.07
C LYS A 224 20.97 5.12 28.46
N HIS A 225 20.11 4.79 27.49
CA HIS A 225 18.66 4.69 27.70
C HIS A 225 18.15 3.26 27.56
N SER A 226 19.03 2.25 27.66
CA SER A 226 18.69 0.84 27.46
C SER A 226 17.53 0.33 28.33
N ASP A 227 17.38 0.86 29.53
CA ASP A 227 16.30 0.57 30.48
C ASP A 227 14.92 1.11 30.02
N LYS A 228 14.92 2.10 29.14
CA LYS A 228 13.71 2.77 28.60
C LYS A 228 13.28 2.24 27.26
N LEU A 229 14.14 1.46 26.57
CA LEU A 229 13.85 0.96 25.23
C LEU A 229 12.99 -0.30 25.30
N VAL A 230 11.83 -0.29 24.62
CA VAL A 230 10.86 -1.41 24.60
C VAL A 230 10.92 -2.23 23.31
N ASP A 231 11.34 -1.64 22.20
CA ASP A 231 11.47 -2.32 20.90
C ASP A 231 12.79 -3.09 20.83
N VAL A 232 12.83 -4.26 21.45
CA VAL A 232 14.06 -5.09 21.56
C VAL A 232 14.62 -5.46 20.18
N ILE A 233 13.75 -5.78 19.22
CA ILE A 233 14.21 -6.16 17.86
C ILE A 233 14.75 -4.95 17.14
N GLY A 234 14.05 -3.82 17.13
CA GLY A 234 14.51 -2.60 16.49
C GLY A 234 15.83 -2.07 17.09
N VAL A 235 16.04 -2.21 18.41
CA VAL A 235 17.31 -1.89 19.06
C VAL A 235 18.44 -2.78 18.57
N LEU A 236 18.22 -4.10 18.51
CA LEU A 236 19.23 -5.04 18.02
C LEU A 236 19.56 -4.80 16.54
N GLU A 237 18.55 -4.56 15.71
CA GLU A 237 18.75 -4.24 14.29
C GLU A 237 19.56 -2.95 14.12
N GLN A 238 19.25 -1.91 14.89
CA GLN A 238 20.00 -0.66 14.84
C GLN A 238 21.43 -0.84 15.34
N ARG A 239 21.64 -1.55 16.44
CA ARG A 239 22.98 -1.88 16.95
C ARG A 239 23.80 -2.67 15.93
N ALA A 240 23.20 -3.67 15.27
CA ALA A 240 23.89 -4.46 14.25
C ALA A 240 24.39 -3.56 13.10
N ARG A 241 23.55 -2.64 12.60
CA ARG A 241 23.97 -1.67 11.57
C ARG A 241 25.09 -0.74 12.06
N LEU A 242 24.95 -0.20 13.26
CA LEU A 242 25.94 0.72 13.86
C LEU A 242 27.29 0.03 14.08
N TYR A 243 27.30 -1.20 14.64
CA TYR A 243 28.55 -1.97 14.82
C TYR A 243 29.20 -2.31 13.47
N THR A 244 28.40 -2.64 12.46
CA THR A 244 28.90 -2.90 11.10
C THR A 244 29.53 -1.64 10.50
N ALA A 245 28.86 -0.50 10.61
CA ALA A 245 29.36 0.78 10.10
C ALA A 245 30.65 1.23 10.81
N LEU A 246 30.83 0.89 12.08
CA LEU A 246 32.04 1.17 12.89
C LEU A 246 33.14 0.13 12.70
N GLY A 247 32.96 -0.91 11.90
CA GLY A 247 33.94 -1.99 11.73
C GLY A 247 34.11 -2.89 12.99
N ARG A 248 33.16 -2.84 13.94
CA ARG A 248 33.17 -3.66 15.16
C ARG A 248 32.60 -5.05 14.91
N GLY A 249 33.28 -5.84 14.08
CA GLY A 249 32.81 -7.13 13.58
C GLY A 249 32.31 -8.10 14.66
N ALA A 250 33.07 -8.28 15.76
CA ALA A 250 32.67 -9.18 16.84
C ALA A 250 31.35 -8.77 17.52
N HIS A 251 31.10 -7.48 17.71
CA HIS A 251 29.86 -6.98 18.30
C HIS A 251 28.69 -7.10 17.31
N ALA A 252 28.94 -6.82 16.05
CA ALA A 252 27.94 -6.98 14.97
C ALA A 252 27.53 -8.46 14.84
N GLU A 253 28.49 -9.39 14.81
CA GLU A 253 28.24 -10.84 14.79
C GLU A 253 27.40 -11.29 15.98
N ALA A 254 27.79 -10.94 17.21
CA ALA A 254 27.06 -11.31 18.40
C ALA A 254 25.60 -10.80 18.37
N THR A 255 25.41 -9.56 17.90
CA THR A 255 24.09 -8.93 17.77
C THR A 255 23.24 -9.62 16.71
N LEU A 256 23.82 -9.96 15.54
CA LEU A 256 23.12 -10.67 14.48
C LEU A 256 22.75 -12.10 14.88
N ARG A 257 23.63 -12.80 15.60
CA ARG A 257 23.28 -14.11 16.18
C ARG A 257 22.12 -14.01 17.18
N ALA A 258 22.06 -12.95 17.98
CA ALA A 258 20.92 -12.69 18.87
C ALA A 258 19.63 -12.43 18.09
N LEU A 259 19.68 -11.72 16.95
CA LEU A 259 18.55 -11.51 16.05
C LEU A 259 18.08 -12.80 15.40
N ILE A 260 19.01 -13.63 14.90
CA ILE A 260 18.72 -14.96 14.34
C ILE A 260 18.02 -15.84 15.38
N ALA A 261 18.48 -15.83 16.65
CA ALA A 261 17.83 -16.57 17.71
C ALA A 261 16.38 -16.09 17.99
N LYS A 262 16.06 -14.82 17.72
CA LYS A 262 14.69 -14.29 17.82
C LYS A 262 13.82 -14.65 16.63
N ASN A 263 14.40 -14.71 15.43
CA ASN A 263 13.70 -15.07 14.19
C ASN A 263 14.64 -15.82 13.25
N THR A 264 14.61 -17.14 13.34
CA THR A 264 15.45 -18.05 12.55
C THR A 264 15.10 -18.08 11.06
N GLU A 265 13.96 -17.51 10.65
CA GLU A 265 13.51 -17.52 9.26
C GLU A 265 13.78 -16.21 8.52
N ASN A 266 14.38 -15.23 9.18
CA ASN A 266 14.72 -13.95 8.54
C ASN A 266 16.02 -14.05 7.75
N HIS A 267 15.93 -14.30 6.45
CA HIS A 267 17.07 -14.39 5.53
C HIS A 267 18.00 -13.18 5.58
N GLY A 268 17.45 -11.97 5.85
CA GLY A 268 18.22 -10.74 5.91
C GLY A 268 19.28 -10.75 7.03
N TYR A 269 19.00 -11.39 8.16
CA TYR A 269 19.98 -11.48 9.25
C TYR A 269 21.15 -12.37 8.91
N TYR A 270 20.91 -13.47 8.19
CA TYR A 270 21.98 -14.36 7.71
C TYR A 270 22.87 -13.65 6.68
N ARG A 271 22.29 -12.91 5.73
CA ARG A 271 23.06 -12.14 4.73
C ARG A 271 23.91 -11.04 5.38
N GLN A 272 23.40 -10.39 6.42
CA GLN A 272 24.19 -9.43 7.19
C GLN A 272 25.30 -10.15 7.97
N LEU A 273 25.06 -11.32 8.53
CA LEU A 273 26.08 -12.12 9.21
C LEU A 273 27.19 -12.55 8.24
N GLU A 274 26.84 -13.04 7.05
CA GLU A 274 27.80 -13.37 5.98
C GLU A 274 28.70 -12.19 5.65
N ALA A 275 28.09 -10.99 5.51
CA ALA A 275 28.83 -9.75 5.22
C ALA A 275 29.80 -9.37 6.35
N VAL A 276 29.36 -9.45 7.60
CA VAL A 276 30.19 -9.12 8.78
C VAL A 276 31.33 -10.11 8.93
N LEU A 277 31.14 -11.38 8.58
CA LEU A 277 32.17 -12.43 8.60
C LEU A 277 33.12 -12.37 7.39
N GLY A 278 32.87 -11.44 6.43
CA GLY A 278 33.67 -11.32 5.21
C GLY A 278 33.51 -12.51 4.25
N LEU A 279 32.34 -13.14 4.23
CA LEU A 279 32.07 -14.36 3.47
C LEU A 279 31.36 -14.09 2.12
N VAL A 280 31.04 -12.84 1.80
CA VAL A 280 30.24 -12.47 0.60
C VAL A 280 30.98 -12.78 -0.70
N ASP A 281 32.30 -12.71 -0.73
CA ASP A 281 33.13 -12.81 -1.93
C ASP A 281 33.82 -14.19 -2.13
N GLY A 282 33.29 -15.27 -1.50
CA GLY A 282 33.55 -16.54 -2.12
C GLY A 282 34.39 -17.58 -1.40
N ASP A 283 34.60 -17.55 -0.10
CA ASP A 283 35.09 -18.74 0.62
C ASP A 283 33.93 -19.70 0.91
N VAL A 284 33.56 -20.46 -0.14
CA VAL A 284 32.45 -21.43 -0.06
C VAL A 284 32.63 -22.41 1.10
N ALA A 285 33.86 -22.84 1.39
CA ALA A 285 34.13 -23.79 2.47
C ALA A 285 33.82 -23.16 3.86
N LYS A 286 34.17 -21.89 4.05
CA LYS A 286 33.82 -21.19 5.31
C LYS A 286 32.33 -20.91 5.43
N LEU A 287 31.67 -20.55 4.31
CA LEU A 287 30.20 -20.44 4.29
C LEU A 287 29.54 -21.75 4.69
N GLU A 288 29.93 -22.85 4.07
CA GLU A 288 29.41 -24.19 4.36
C GLU A 288 29.60 -24.55 5.84
N ALA A 289 30.82 -24.40 6.38
CA ALA A 289 31.10 -24.63 7.80
C ALA A 289 30.24 -23.75 8.73
N THR A 290 30.01 -22.50 8.34
CA THR A 290 29.15 -21.58 9.12
C THR A 290 27.69 -22.06 9.14
N TYR A 291 27.16 -22.47 8.00
CA TYR A 291 25.78 -22.97 7.92
C TYR A 291 25.61 -24.35 8.55
N ASP A 292 26.63 -25.20 8.54
CA ASP A 292 26.62 -26.46 9.27
C ASP A 292 26.53 -26.26 10.78
N ALA A 293 27.30 -25.29 11.31
CA ALA A 293 27.20 -24.90 12.72
C ALA A 293 25.81 -24.33 13.07
N LEU A 294 25.24 -23.48 12.18
CA LEU A 294 23.90 -22.95 12.34
C LEU A 294 22.83 -24.05 12.24
N ALA A 295 23.01 -25.06 11.40
CA ALA A 295 22.10 -26.19 11.27
C ALA A 295 22.05 -27.07 12.52
N VAL A 296 23.19 -27.21 13.23
CA VAL A 296 23.24 -27.87 14.54
C VAL A 296 22.47 -27.04 15.57
N GLN A 297 22.64 -25.72 15.54
CA GLN A 297 21.98 -24.83 16.52
C GLN A 297 20.47 -24.66 16.22
N TYR A 298 20.07 -24.60 14.95
CA TYR A 298 18.69 -24.37 14.52
C TYR A 298 18.18 -25.46 13.55
N PRO A 299 18.05 -26.71 13.98
CA PRO A 299 17.78 -27.86 13.09
C PRO A 299 16.39 -27.80 12.41
N LYS A 300 15.48 -26.99 12.93
CA LYS A 300 14.12 -26.81 12.38
C LYS A 300 14.01 -25.63 11.41
N SER A 301 15.01 -24.75 11.34
CA SER A 301 14.96 -23.58 10.47
C SER A 301 15.01 -23.97 9.00
N ASP A 302 14.07 -23.45 8.21
CA ASP A 302 14.08 -23.60 6.75
C ASP A 302 15.15 -22.71 6.12
N ALA A 303 15.33 -21.49 6.63
CA ALA A 303 16.34 -20.54 6.15
C ALA A 303 17.75 -21.13 6.17
N VAL A 304 18.13 -21.79 7.26
CA VAL A 304 19.46 -22.41 7.41
C VAL A 304 19.70 -23.53 6.38
N ARG A 305 18.65 -24.24 5.98
CA ARG A 305 18.74 -25.30 4.96
C ARG A 305 18.62 -24.77 3.54
N ARG A 306 17.89 -23.68 3.34
CA ARG A 306 17.62 -23.10 2.02
C ARG A 306 18.77 -22.23 1.52
N LEU A 307 19.36 -21.38 2.40
CA LEU A 307 20.36 -20.39 2.01
C LEU A 307 21.65 -20.99 1.43
N PRO A 308 22.15 -22.17 1.90
CA PRO A 308 23.31 -22.82 1.28
C PRO A 308 23.14 -23.10 -0.22
N LEU A 309 21.91 -23.34 -0.69
CA LEU A 309 21.65 -23.57 -2.11
C LEU A 309 21.98 -22.37 -3.00
N ASP A 310 22.08 -21.17 -2.43
CA ASP A 310 22.40 -19.97 -3.20
C ASP A 310 23.89 -19.92 -3.59
N PHE A 311 24.80 -20.42 -2.73
CA PHE A 311 26.25 -20.36 -2.96
C PHE A 311 26.91 -21.71 -3.34
N LEU A 312 26.29 -22.84 -2.98
CA LEU A 312 26.78 -24.16 -3.39
C LEU A 312 26.67 -24.37 -4.90
N SER A 313 27.56 -25.21 -5.46
CA SER A 313 27.57 -25.59 -6.87
C SER A 313 28.04 -27.05 -7.03
N GLY A 314 27.89 -27.62 -8.24
CA GLY A 314 28.33 -28.99 -8.54
C GLY A 314 27.73 -30.03 -7.61
N ASP A 315 28.57 -31.00 -7.16
CA ASP A 315 28.13 -32.13 -6.35
C ASP A 315 27.61 -31.72 -4.97
N SER A 316 28.23 -30.73 -4.32
CA SER A 316 27.76 -30.19 -3.04
C SER A 316 26.34 -29.63 -3.16
N PHE A 317 26.05 -28.88 -4.24
CA PHE A 317 24.70 -28.39 -4.52
C PHE A 317 23.72 -29.56 -4.75
N ALA A 318 24.12 -30.56 -5.52
CA ALA A 318 23.29 -31.73 -5.81
C ALA A 318 22.90 -32.51 -4.53
N VAL A 319 23.82 -32.68 -3.62
CA VAL A 319 23.58 -33.34 -2.30
C VAL A 319 22.65 -32.45 -1.46
N ALA A 320 22.95 -31.16 -1.37
CA ALA A 320 22.19 -30.20 -0.56
C ALA A 320 20.73 -30.04 -1.04
N VAL A 321 20.49 -29.95 -2.35
CA VAL A 321 19.12 -29.79 -2.89
C VAL A 321 18.29 -31.06 -2.69
N ARG A 322 18.88 -32.27 -2.89
CA ARG A 322 18.19 -33.53 -2.58
C ARG A 322 17.76 -33.59 -1.11
N LYS A 323 18.67 -33.25 -0.20
CA LYS A 323 18.39 -33.22 1.24
C LYS A 323 17.31 -32.19 1.59
N TYR A 324 17.35 -31.02 0.96
CA TYR A 324 16.40 -29.93 1.21
C TYR A 324 14.97 -30.32 0.84
N VAL A 325 14.75 -30.92 -0.35
CA VAL A 325 13.40 -31.15 -0.87
C VAL A 325 12.66 -32.33 -0.22
N VAL A 326 13.37 -33.31 0.35
CA VAL A 326 12.76 -34.51 0.95
C VAL A 326 11.77 -34.14 2.07
N GLY A 327 12.17 -33.29 3.00
CA GLY A 327 11.31 -32.89 4.11
C GLY A 327 10.02 -32.19 3.69
N PRO A 328 10.09 -31.14 2.86
CA PRO A 328 8.92 -30.48 2.27
C PRO A 328 8.03 -31.39 1.43
N ILE A 329 8.58 -32.29 0.60
CA ILE A 329 7.80 -33.30 -0.17
C ILE A 329 7.02 -34.20 0.79
N ARG A 330 7.69 -34.77 1.81
CA ARG A 330 7.05 -35.63 2.81
C ARG A 330 5.89 -34.94 3.55
N LYS A 331 6.01 -33.61 3.78
CA LYS A 331 5.00 -32.82 4.46
C LYS A 331 3.95 -32.20 3.53
N GLY A 332 4.10 -32.36 2.23
CA GLY A 332 3.22 -31.72 1.26
C GLY A 332 3.26 -30.19 1.30
N VAL A 333 4.46 -29.58 1.31
CA VAL A 333 4.62 -28.11 1.43
C VAL A 333 4.40 -27.42 0.08
N PRO A 334 3.29 -26.65 -0.12
CA PRO A 334 2.96 -26.07 -1.43
C PRO A 334 3.93 -24.98 -1.90
N SER A 335 4.66 -24.35 -0.98
CA SER A 335 5.60 -23.27 -1.32
C SER A 335 6.98 -23.77 -1.77
N LEU A 336 7.24 -25.09 -1.80
CA LEU A 336 8.56 -25.65 -2.09
C LEU A 336 9.16 -25.10 -3.39
N PHE A 337 8.41 -25.18 -4.48
CA PHE A 337 8.89 -24.66 -5.77
C PHE A 337 9.19 -23.15 -5.72
N ARG A 338 8.35 -22.37 -5.03
CA ARG A 338 8.56 -20.92 -4.86
C ARG A 338 9.88 -20.63 -4.16
N ASN A 339 10.23 -21.42 -3.14
CA ASN A 339 11.48 -21.27 -2.39
C ASN A 339 12.72 -21.57 -3.28
N LEU A 340 12.58 -22.43 -4.29
CA LEU A 340 13.66 -22.78 -5.22
C LEU A 340 13.72 -21.88 -6.46
N LYS A 341 12.71 -21.07 -6.73
CA LYS A 341 12.54 -20.34 -7.99
C LYS A 341 13.70 -19.41 -8.35
N SER A 342 14.35 -18.78 -7.37
CA SER A 342 15.51 -17.91 -7.60
C SER A 342 16.73 -18.66 -8.17
N LEU A 343 16.87 -19.95 -7.86
CA LEU A 343 17.99 -20.77 -8.30
C LEU A 343 17.98 -21.04 -9.82
N TYR A 344 16.82 -20.87 -10.47
CA TYR A 344 16.69 -21.03 -11.93
C TYR A 344 17.35 -19.92 -12.76
N ALA A 345 17.87 -18.87 -12.11
CA ALA A 345 18.74 -17.88 -12.77
C ALA A 345 20.06 -18.52 -13.24
N ASP A 346 20.51 -19.58 -12.55
CA ASP A 346 21.66 -20.40 -12.91
C ASP A 346 21.19 -21.68 -13.64
N ARG A 347 21.54 -21.81 -14.93
CA ARG A 347 21.16 -22.95 -15.76
C ARG A 347 21.77 -24.26 -15.30
N ALA A 348 22.97 -24.23 -14.74
CA ALA A 348 23.63 -25.44 -14.22
C ALA A 348 22.88 -25.96 -12.98
N LYS A 349 22.51 -25.08 -12.05
CA LYS A 349 21.67 -25.44 -10.90
C LYS A 349 20.29 -25.94 -11.34
N ALA A 350 19.68 -25.33 -12.34
CA ALA A 350 18.40 -25.78 -12.87
C ALA A 350 18.51 -27.23 -13.41
N ALA A 351 19.56 -27.55 -14.18
CA ALA A 351 19.79 -28.91 -14.69
C ALA A 351 19.96 -29.92 -13.56
N VAL A 352 20.78 -29.63 -12.56
CA VAL A 352 21.01 -30.50 -11.39
C VAL A 352 19.71 -30.70 -10.60
N MET A 353 18.89 -29.68 -10.42
CA MET A 353 17.57 -29.79 -9.78
C MET A 353 16.65 -30.74 -10.57
N GLY A 354 16.62 -30.62 -11.90
CA GLY A 354 15.82 -31.50 -12.75
C GLY A 354 16.18 -32.96 -12.59
N GLU A 355 17.48 -33.29 -12.63
CA GLU A 355 17.94 -34.65 -12.43
C GLU A 355 17.62 -35.17 -11.02
N ALA A 356 17.80 -34.36 -9.99
CA ALA A 356 17.47 -34.71 -8.62
C ALA A 356 15.94 -35.00 -8.45
N PHE A 357 15.08 -34.20 -9.09
CA PHE A 357 13.63 -34.41 -8.99
C PHE A 357 13.18 -35.68 -9.74
N LYS A 358 13.74 -35.93 -10.92
CA LYS A 358 13.51 -37.20 -11.66
C LYS A 358 13.94 -38.42 -10.86
N GLU A 359 15.13 -38.37 -10.24
CA GLU A 359 15.66 -39.44 -9.40
C GLU A 359 14.73 -39.71 -8.20
N ILE A 360 14.21 -38.67 -7.54
CA ILE A 360 13.27 -38.77 -6.42
C ILE A 360 11.97 -39.44 -6.87
N VAL A 361 11.38 -38.98 -7.98
CA VAL A 361 10.15 -39.57 -8.53
C VAL A 361 10.36 -41.07 -8.83
N LYS A 362 11.43 -41.42 -9.58
CA LYS A 362 11.76 -42.78 -9.94
C LYS A 362 11.98 -43.69 -8.72
N ALA A 363 12.66 -43.18 -7.70
CA ALA A 363 12.91 -43.94 -6.47
C ALA A 363 11.61 -44.21 -5.69
N LEU A 364 10.74 -43.20 -5.57
CA LEU A 364 9.44 -43.37 -4.92
C LEU A 364 8.53 -44.35 -5.70
N GLU A 365 8.53 -44.29 -7.03
CA GLU A 365 7.77 -45.22 -7.88
C GLU A 365 8.24 -46.68 -7.76
N SER A 366 9.55 -46.90 -7.74
CA SER A 366 10.11 -48.24 -7.76
C SER A 366 10.19 -48.93 -6.39
N SER A 367 10.44 -48.16 -5.33
CA SER A 367 10.73 -48.71 -4.00
C SER A 367 9.92 -48.13 -2.85
N GLY A 368 9.16 -47.08 -3.10
CA GLY A 368 8.46 -46.30 -2.05
C GLY A 368 9.40 -45.58 -1.09
N LYS A 369 10.66 -45.36 -1.49
CA LYS A 369 11.70 -44.74 -0.66
C LYS A 369 12.30 -43.54 -1.36
N PHE A 370 12.77 -42.57 -0.57
CA PHE A 370 13.64 -41.52 -1.11
C PHE A 370 15.04 -42.07 -1.42
N PRO A 371 15.77 -41.47 -2.39
CA PRO A 371 17.15 -41.87 -2.67
C PRO A 371 18.02 -41.83 -1.41
N GLY A 372 18.74 -42.92 -1.15
CA GLY A 372 19.61 -43.08 0.03
C GLY A 372 18.88 -43.36 1.35
N SER A 373 17.58 -43.61 1.34
CA SER A 373 16.80 -44.00 2.53
C SER A 373 16.60 -45.50 2.62
N ASP A 374 16.86 -46.06 3.79
CA ASP A 374 16.60 -47.52 4.05
C ASP A 374 15.13 -47.77 4.39
N LYS A 375 14.38 -46.72 4.80
CA LYS A 375 12.99 -46.85 5.24
C LYS A 375 12.04 -46.46 4.11
N SER A 376 10.98 -47.23 3.92
CA SER A 376 9.84 -46.88 3.08
C SER A 376 9.06 -45.74 3.73
N GLU A 377 8.47 -44.86 2.92
CA GLU A 377 7.62 -43.76 3.41
C GLU A 377 6.27 -44.33 3.91
N ALA A 378 5.72 -43.66 4.92
CA ALA A 378 4.42 -44.06 5.48
C ALA A 378 3.26 -43.77 4.49
N ASP A 379 3.36 -42.69 3.73
CA ASP A 379 2.42 -42.33 2.66
C ASP A 379 3.20 -42.07 1.37
N VAL A 380 3.43 -43.16 0.63
CA VAL A 380 4.15 -43.11 -0.66
C VAL A 380 3.33 -42.36 -1.70
N ALA A 381 2.01 -42.49 -1.70
CA ALA A 381 1.15 -41.85 -2.68
C ALA A 381 1.21 -40.33 -2.56
N GLN A 382 1.11 -39.80 -1.33
CA GLN A 382 1.28 -38.39 -1.07
C GLN A 382 2.67 -37.86 -1.46
N CYS A 383 3.73 -38.57 -1.03
CA CYS A 383 5.11 -38.18 -1.38
C CYS A 383 5.32 -38.16 -2.89
N LEU A 384 4.81 -39.14 -3.61
CA LEU A 384 4.91 -39.24 -5.06
C LEU A 384 4.14 -38.12 -5.76
N CYS A 385 2.94 -37.78 -5.28
CA CYS A 385 2.14 -36.66 -5.79
C CYS A 385 2.91 -35.36 -5.70
N TYR A 386 3.45 -34.99 -4.53
CA TYR A 386 4.21 -33.76 -4.35
C TYR A 386 5.56 -33.76 -5.08
N ALA A 387 6.22 -34.93 -5.20
CA ALA A 387 7.45 -35.07 -5.99
C ALA A 387 7.19 -34.86 -7.49
N ARG A 388 6.13 -35.46 -8.05
CA ARG A 388 5.69 -35.24 -9.43
C ARG A 388 5.26 -33.76 -9.66
N THR A 389 4.56 -33.18 -8.71
CA THR A 389 4.16 -31.76 -8.78
C THR A 389 5.40 -30.84 -8.82
N LEU A 390 6.43 -31.13 -8.02
CA LEU A 390 7.68 -30.38 -8.04
C LEU A 390 8.41 -30.54 -9.38
N LEU A 391 8.45 -31.76 -9.92
CA LEU A 391 9.03 -32.05 -11.23
C LEU A 391 8.27 -31.35 -12.35
N ALA A 392 6.95 -31.35 -12.33
CA ALA A 392 6.12 -30.63 -13.30
C ALA A 392 6.36 -29.10 -13.27
N TYR A 393 6.49 -28.50 -12.08
CA TYR A 393 6.89 -27.10 -11.99
C TYR A 393 8.30 -26.83 -12.55
N HIS A 394 9.22 -27.78 -12.40
CA HIS A 394 10.54 -27.68 -13.00
C HIS A 394 10.44 -27.74 -14.53
N GLU A 395 9.73 -28.72 -15.10
CA GLU A 395 9.52 -28.88 -16.55
C GLU A 395 8.88 -27.63 -17.16
N ASP A 396 7.80 -27.09 -16.58
CA ASP A 396 7.19 -25.82 -16.99
C ASP A 396 8.21 -24.67 -16.95
N LYS A 397 9.03 -24.60 -15.89
CA LYS A 397 9.99 -23.51 -15.70
C LYS A 397 11.15 -23.54 -16.69
N VAL A 398 11.57 -24.71 -17.16
CA VAL A 398 12.60 -24.85 -18.20
C VAL A 398 12.04 -24.82 -19.62
N GLY A 399 10.71 -24.71 -19.77
CA GLY A 399 10.03 -24.54 -21.06
C GLY A 399 9.44 -25.84 -21.65
N ASP A 400 9.55 -26.98 -20.97
CA ASP A 400 8.87 -28.22 -21.37
C ASP A 400 7.45 -28.25 -20.78
N VAL A 401 6.57 -27.46 -21.38
CA VAL A 401 5.19 -27.33 -20.90
C VAL A 401 4.38 -28.61 -21.15
N GLU A 402 4.65 -29.32 -22.24
CA GLU A 402 3.99 -30.61 -22.54
C GLU A 402 4.40 -31.70 -21.53
N GLY A 403 5.69 -31.78 -21.18
CA GLY A 403 6.20 -32.63 -20.11
C GLY A 403 5.51 -32.30 -18.79
N ALA A 404 5.47 -31.02 -18.42
CA ALA A 404 4.82 -30.55 -17.20
C ALA A 404 3.34 -30.96 -17.12
N LEU A 405 2.59 -30.85 -18.22
CA LEU A 405 1.19 -31.27 -18.26
C LEU A 405 1.03 -32.77 -18.10
N ARG A 406 1.87 -33.58 -18.76
CA ARG A 406 1.86 -35.06 -18.58
C ARG A 406 2.19 -35.45 -17.15
N THR A 407 3.21 -34.86 -16.58
CA THR A 407 3.67 -35.14 -15.21
C THR A 407 2.62 -34.75 -14.17
N ILE A 408 1.98 -33.58 -14.31
CA ILE A 408 0.95 -33.15 -13.36
C ILE A 408 -0.33 -33.99 -13.48
N ASP A 409 -0.72 -34.41 -14.67
CA ASP A 409 -1.87 -35.30 -14.88
C ASP A 409 -1.64 -36.65 -14.22
N SER A 410 -0.42 -37.19 -14.31
CA SER A 410 -0.02 -38.39 -13.57
C SER A 410 -0.08 -38.21 -12.05
N ALA A 411 0.30 -37.03 -11.54
CA ALA A 411 0.17 -36.71 -10.12
C ALA A 411 -1.30 -36.67 -9.68
N ILE A 412 -2.16 -36.02 -10.45
CA ILE A 412 -3.62 -35.91 -10.18
C ILE A 412 -4.28 -37.32 -10.19
N ALA A 413 -3.93 -38.18 -11.16
CA ALA A 413 -4.52 -39.49 -11.29
C ALA A 413 -4.09 -40.46 -10.18
N SER A 414 -3.01 -40.18 -9.47
CA SER A 414 -2.41 -41.10 -8.46
C SER A 414 -2.85 -40.81 -7.03
N THR A 415 -3.74 -39.83 -6.80
CA THR A 415 -4.13 -39.42 -5.44
C THR A 415 -5.64 -39.33 -5.23
N GLU A 416 -6.12 -39.98 -4.17
CA GLU A 416 -7.43 -39.79 -3.57
C GLU A 416 -7.23 -39.60 -2.05
N PRO A 417 -7.77 -38.53 -1.44
CA PRO A 417 -8.57 -37.46 -2.05
C PRO A 417 -7.74 -36.50 -2.94
N LYS A 418 -8.44 -35.75 -3.81
CA LYS A 418 -7.82 -34.80 -4.74
C LYS A 418 -6.95 -33.75 -4.02
N VAL A 419 -5.75 -33.52 -4.52
CA VAL A 419 -4.80 -32.52 -4.00
C VAL A 419 -4.95 -31.22 -4.78
N LEU A 420 -5.48 -30.18 -4.14
CA LEU A 420 -5.81 -28.88 -4.75
C LEU A 420 -4.60 -28.23 -5.45
N GLU A 421 -3.42 -28.38 -4.87
CA GLU A 421 -2.15 -27.81 -5.37
C GLU A 421 -1.79 -28.32 -6.77
N CYS A 422 -2.09 -29.60 -7.06
CA CYS A 422 -1.85 -30.19 -8.39
C CYS A 422 -2.71 -29.51 -9.46
N TYR A 423 -3.96 -29.25 -9.17
CA TYR A 423 -4.87 -28.57 -10.09
C TYR A 423 -4.49 -27.09 -10.27
N LEU A 424 -4.06 -26.40 -9.20
CA LEU A 424 -3.52 -25.05 -9.31
C LEU A 424 -2.28 -24.99 -10.18
N ALA A 425 -1.39 -25.99 -10.08
CA ALA A 425 -0.23 -26.15 -10.94
C ALA A 425 -0.66 -26.36 -12.39
N LYS A 426 -1.57 -27.31 -12.65
CA LYS A 426 -2.12 -27.59 -13.99
C LYS A 426 -2.72 -26.34 -14.63
N ALA A 427 -3.56 -25.60 -13.90
CA ALA A 427 -4.13 -24.34 -14.40
C ALA A 427 -3.05 -23.29 -14.74
N SER A 428 -1.92 -23.29 -14.02
CA SER A 428 -0.78 -22.42 -14.32
C SER A 428 -0.03 -22.87 -15.58
N PHE A 429 0.16 -24.15 -15.79
CA PHE A 429 0.84 -24.70 -16.97
C PHE A 429 0.00 -24.51 -18.25
N LEU A 430 -1.31 -24.77 -18.19
CA LEU A 430 -2.23 -24.47 -19.30
C LEU A 430 -2.15 -22.99 -19.70
N LYS A 431 -2.12 -22.09 -18.73
CA LYS A 431 -1.93 -20.65 -19.01
C LYS A 431 -0.59 -20.38 -19.70
N HIS A 432 0.50 -21.05 -19.30
CA HIS A 432 1.82 -20.89 -19.94
C HIS A 432 1.84 -21.50 -21.34
N ALA A 433 1.08 -22.57 -21.58
CA ALA A 433 0.84 -23.16 -22.90
C ALA A 433 -0.01 -22.26 -23.82
N GLY A 434 -0.63 -21.18 -23.30
CA GLY A 434 -1.55 -20.32 -24.05
C GLY A 434 -3.01 -20.78 -24.02
N ASP A 435 -3.32 -21.93 -23.42
CA ASP A 435 -4.69 -22.40 -23.21
C ASP A 435 -5.34 -21.69 -22.02
N VAL A 436 -5.82 -20.47 -22.26
CA VAL A 436 -6.43 -19.65 -21.20
C VAL A 436 -7.81 -20.17 -20.78
N VAL A 437 -8.53 -20.85 -21.71
CA VAL A 437 -9.85 -21.44 -21.43
C VAL A 437 -9.70 -22.71 -20.60
N GLY A 438 -8.79 -23.61 -20.96
CA GLY A 438 -8.46 -24.77 -20.15
C GLY A 438 -7.98 -24.39 -18.75
N ALA A 439 -7.12 -23.37 -18.64
CA ALA A 439 -6.68 -22.84 -17.36
C ALA A 439 -7.84 -22.29 -16.51
N MET A 440 -8.82 -21.64 -17.10
CA MET A 440 -10.03 -21.17 -16.42
C MET A 440 -10.88 -22.34 -15.93
N ASN A 441 -11.12 -23.32 -16.75
CA ASN A 441 -11.94 -24.49 -16.41
C ASN A 441 -11.35 -25.25 -15.22
N VAL A 442 -10.05 -25.55 -15.26
CA VAL A 442 -9.35 -26.20 -14.13
C VAL A 442 -9.37 -25.33 -12.87
N ALA A 443 -9.17 -24.02 -13.00
CA ALA A 443 -9.24 -23.11 -11.85
C ALA A 443 -10.65 -23.07 -11.23
N ASN A 444 -11.71 -23.19 -12.04
CA ASN A 444 -13.08 -23.27 -11.54
C ASN A 444 -13.35 -24.62 -10.84
N GLU A 445 -12.81 -25.73 -11.36
CA GLU A 445 -12.88 -27.04 -10.68
C GLU A 445 -12.26 -26.93 -9.28
N VAL A 446 -11.08 -26.33 -9.16
CA VAL A 446 -10.43 -26.13 -7.84
C VAL A 446 -11.29 -25.29 -6.91
N ARG A 447 -11.87 -24.21 -7.40
CA ARG A 447 -12.77 -23.35 -6.61
C ARG A 447 -14.00 -24.10 -6.11
N GLU A 448 -14.54 -25.02 -6.90
CA GLU A 448 -15.69 -25.84 -6.50
C GLU A 448 -15.32 -26.89 -5.43
N MET A 449 -14.06 -27.30 -5.33
CA MET A 449 -13.58 -28.22 -4.28
C MET A 449 -13.57 -27.56 -2.90
N ASP A 450 -13.27 -26.27 -2.82
CA ASP A 450 -13.36 -25.47 -1.58
C ASP A 450 -13.92 -24.07 -1.88
N ARG A 451 -15.24 -23.96 -1.81
CA ARG A 451 -15.96 -22.70 -2.07
C ARG A 451 -15.79 -21.64 -0.98
N ALA A 452 -15.26 -22.02 0.19
CA ALA A 452 -15.05 -21.09 1.30
C ALA A 452 -13.67 -20.38 1.21
N ASP A 453 -12.75 -20.90 0.39
CA ASP A 453 -11.43 -20.30 0.23
C ASP A 453 -11.45 -19.08 -0.71
N ARG A 454 -11.17 -17.90 -0.12
CA ARG A 454 -11.06 -16.64 -0.86
C ARG A 454 -9.91 -16.64 -1.87
N TYR A 455 -8.79 -17.32 -1.58
CA TYR A 455 -7.65 -17.39 -2.48
C TYR A 455 -8.01 -18.13 -3.77
N LEU A 456 -8.67 -19.30 -3.65
CA LEU A 456 -9.13 -20.10 -4.79
C LEU A 456 -10.15 -19.33 -5.63
N ASN A 457 -11.08 -18.63 -4.98
CA ASN A 457 -12.02 -17.75 -5.65
C ASN A 457 -11.30 -16.66 -6.47
N SER A 458 -10.39 -15.91 -5.83
CA SER A 458 -9.63 -14.85 -6.51
C SER A 458 -8.73 -15.38 -7.62
N TYR A 459 -8.15 -16.58 -7.44
CA TYR A 459 -7.35 -17.25 -8.46
C TYR A 459 -8.18 -17.60 -9.70
N CYS A 460 -9.37 -18.18 -9.49
CA CYS A 460 -10.33 -18.51 -10.55
C CYS A 460 -10.78 -17.26 -11.30
N VAL A 461 -11.19 -16.20 -10.58
CA VAL A 461 -11.61 -14.92 -11.16
C VAL A 461 -10.53 -14.34 -12.09
N LYS A 462 -9.26 -14.40 -11.70
CA LYS A 462 -8.16 -13.97 -12.58
C LYS A 462 -8.08 -14.78 -13.88
N ARG A 463 -8.35 -16.09 -13.83
CA ARG A 463 -8.36 -16.94 -15.03
C ARG A 463 -9.56 -16.61 -15.93
N MET A 464 -10.75 -16.43 -15.34
CA MET A 464 -11.95 -15.99 -16.06
C MET A 464 -11.72 -14.67 -16.78
N LEU A 465 -11.19 -13.65 -16.12
CA LEU A 465 -10.89 -12.36 -16.74
C LEU A 465 -9.86 -12.48 -17.87
N ARG A 466 -8.86 -13.35 -17.74
CA ARG A 466 -7.86 -13.60 -18.80
C ARG A 466 -8.42 -14.35 -20.00
N ALA A 467 -9.41 -15.23 -19.76
CA ALA A 467 -10.16 -15.91 -20.81
C ALA A 467 -11.22 -15.01 -21.49
N GLY A 468 -11.47 -13.79 -20.97
CA GLY A 468 -12.46 -12.87 -21.54
C GLY A 468 -13.85 -12.97 -20.90
N GLU A 469 -14.04 -13.87 -19.94
CA GLU A 469 -15.31 -14.18 -19.26
C GLU A 469 -15.61 -13.20 -18.13
N TYR A 470 -15.87 -11.92 -18.51
CA TYR A 470 -16.05 -10.85 -17.52
C TYR A 470 -17.28 -11.05 -16.62
N GLU A 471 -18.44 -11.37 -17.21
CA GLU A 471 -19.71 -11.48 -16.50
C GLU A 471 -19.68 -12.62 -15.46
N THR A 472 -19.07 -13.73 -15.82
CA THR A 472 -18.85 -14.86 -14.91
C THR A 472 -17.86 -14.52 -13.80
N ALA A 473 -16.77 -13.81 -14.15
CA ALA A 473 -15.79 -13.34 -13.19
C ALA A 473 -16.38 -12.36 -12.17
N GLU A 474 -17.23 -11.43 -12.63
CA GLU A 474 -17.92 -10.45 -11.78
C GLU A 474 -18.85 -11.15 -10.77
N LYS A 475 -19.66 -12.10 -11.21
CA LYS A 475 -20.52 -12.90 -10.33
C LYS A 475 -19.69 -13.71 -9.32
N THR A 476 -18.57 -14.28 -9.76
CA THR A 476 -17.74 -15.13 -8.91
C THR A 476 -17.00 -14.32 -7.85
N VAL A 477 -16.46 -13.14 -8.18
CA VAL A 477 -15.79 -12.29 -7.20
C VAL A 477 -16.75 -11.70 -6.18
N ALA A 478 -18.00 -11.42 -6.59
CA ALA A 478 -19.04 -10.88 -5.72
C ALA A 478 -19.40 -11.80 -4.53
N LEU A 479 -19.15 -13.11 -4.64
CA LEU A 479 -19.38 -14.08 -3.55
C LEU A 479 -18.60 -13.73 -2.27
N PHE A 480 -17.51 -12.99 -2.37
CA PHE A 480 -16.66 -12.58 -1.24
C PHE A 480 -16.72 -11.08 -0.93
N THR A 481 -17.75 -10.39 -1.42
CA THR A 481 -18.06 -9.01 -1.04
C THR A 481 -18.97 -8.95 0.19
N ARG A 482 -19.03 -7.77 0.86
CA ARG A 482 -19.81 -7.59 2.10
C ARG A 482 -21.26 -8.00 2.01
N ASP A 483 -21.90 -7.70 0.88
CA ASP A 483 -23.34 -7.91 0.68
C ASP A 483 -23.62 -9.14 -0.21
N GLY A 484 -22.59 -9.95 -0.47
CA GLY A 484 -22.70 -11.23 -1.17
C GLY A 484 -23.04 -11.17 -2.66
N ASN A 485 -23.39 -9.99 -3.22
CA ASN A 485 -23.90 -9.89 -4.59
C ASN A 485 -23.52 -8.61 -5.36
N GLN A 486 -22.64 -7.75 -4.83
CA GLN A 486 -22.31 -6.49 -5.51
C GLN A 486 -20.81 -6.35 -5.77
N ALA A 487 -20.40 -6.58 -7.01
CA ALA A 487 -19.03 -6.33 -7.45
C ALA A 487 -18.61 -4.85 -7.30
N SER A 488 -19.57 -3.91 -7.24
CA SER A 488 -19.32 -2.49 -6.95
C SER A 488 -18.59 -2.27 -5.61
N ASN A 489 -18.82 -3.12 -4.61
CA ASN A 489 -18.13 -3.03 -3.32
C ASN A 489 -16.62 -3.26 -3.42
N LEU A 490 -16.12 -3.82 -4.53
CA LEU A 490 -14.68 -3.97 -4.76
C LEU A 490 -13.97 -2.63 -4.97
N PHE A 491 -14.66 -1.63 -5.52
CA PHE A 491 -14.14 -0.26 -5.61
C PHE A 491 -13.96 0.35 -4.22
N ASP A 492 -14.96 0.19 -3.34
CA ASP A 492 -14.88 0.66 -1.95
C ASP A 492 -13.81 -0.08 -1.15
N MET A 493 -13.53 -1.34 -1.50
CA MET A 493 -12.46 -2.16 -0.92
C MET A 493 -11.09 -1.87 -1.54
N GLN A 494 -10.98 -0.97 -2.49
CA GLN A 494 -9.75 -0.61 -3.22
C GLN A 494 -9.04 -1.84 -3.81
N CYS A 495 -9.81 -2.71 -4.50
CA CYS A 495 -9.35 -4.00 -4.97
C CYS A 495 -8.58 -3.89 -6.30
N ALA A 496 -7.44 -3.19 -6.28
CA ALA A 496 -6.66 -2.85 -7.47
C ALA A 496 -6.25 -4.04 -8.36
N TRP A 497 -6.08 -5.25 -7.79
CA TRP A 497 -5.77 -6.43 -8.59
C TRP A 497 -6.93 -6.83 -9.51
N PHE A 498 -8.18 -6.75 -8.99
CA PHE A 498 -9.37 -7.05 -9.78
C PHE A 498 -9.60 -5.97 -10.84
N GLU A 499 -9.49 -4.72 -10.46
CA GLU A 499 -9.68 -3.57 -11.34
C GLU A 499 -8.70 -3.59 -12.52
N ASN A 500 -7.40 -3.87 -12.28
CA ASN A 500 -6.41 -4.02 -13.33
C ASN A 500 -6.72 -5.20 -14.28
N GLU A 501 -7.05 -6.39 -13.74
CA GLU A 501 -7.37 -7.55 -14.57
C GLU A 501 -8.70 -7.35 -15.36
N ALA A 502 -9.72 -6.71 -14.75
CA ALA A 502 -10.98 -6.36 -15.40
C ALA A 502 -10.77 -5.29 -16.50
N GLY A 503 -9.98 -4.25 -16.20
CA GLY A 503 -9.59 -3.24 -17.18
C GLY A 503 -8.92 -3.87 -18.41
N ARG A 504 -7.95 -4.76 -18.20
CA ARG A 504 -7.28 -5.52 -19.26
C ARG A 504 -8.24 -6.46 -20.03
N CYS A 505 -9.20 -7.08 -19.32
CA CYS A 505 -10.22 -7.91 -19.94
C CYS A 505 -11.08 -7.08 -20.92
N HIS A 506 -11.58 -5.93 -20.47
CA HIS A 506 -12.36 -5.02 -21.31
C HIS A 506 -11.56 -4.43 -22.47
N GLN A 507 -10.27 -4.09 -22.23
CA GLN A 507 -9.37 -3.60 -23.28
C GLN A 507 -9.23 -4.63 -24.40
N ARG A 508 -8.93 -5.91 -24.08
CA ARG A 508 -8.85 -6.99 -25.07
C ARG A 508 -10.16 -7.24 -25.80
N GLY A 509 -11.29 -7.01 -25.13
CA GLY A 509 -12.62 -7.12 -25.71
C GLY A 509 -13.12 -5.88 -26.48
N GLY A 510 -12.26 -4.88 -26.73
CA GLY A 510 -12.60 -3.64 -27.44
C GLY A 510 -13.52 -2.68 -26.68
N ARG A 511 -13.83 -2.94 -25.40
CA ARG A 511 -14.72 -2.11 -24.57
C ARG A 511 -13.93 -0.99 -23.90
N LYS A 512 -13.46 -0.02 -24.71
CA LYS A 512 -12.51 1.04 -24.33
C LYS A 512 -13.01 1.86 -23.10
N ASN A 513 -14.29 2.25 -23.09
CA ASN A 513 -14.91 3.01 -21.99
C ASN A 513 -14.90 2.26 -20.65
N ARG A 514 -15.21 0.95 -20.67
CA ARG A 514 -15.18 0.12 -19.45
C ARG A 514 -13.75 -0.09 -18.97
N ALA A 515 -12.80 -0.30 -19.87
CA ALA A 515 -11.39 -0.43 -19.53
C ALA A 515 -10.87 0.83 -18.80
N LEU A 516 -11.16 2.03 -19.34
CA LEU A 516 -10.80 3.31 -18.71
C LEU A 516 -11.45 3.48 -17.33
N LYS A 517 -12.72 3.08 -17.18
CA LYS A 517 -13.40 3.13 -15.87
C LYS A 517 -12.60 2.40 -14.79
N TYR A 518 -12.12 1.19 -15.07
CA TYR A 518 -11.34 0.38 -14.14
C TYR A 518 -9.95 0.95 -13.87
N PHE A 519 -9.23 1.38 -14.91
CA PHE A 519 -7.90 1.98 -14.73
C PHE A 519 -7.96 3.30 -13.98
N THR A 520 -8.99 4.12 -14.22
CA THR A 520 -9.22 5.38 -13.49
C THR A 520 -9.60 5.11 -12.03
N ALA A 521 -10.33 4.02 -11.74
CA ALA A 521 -10.63 3.65 -10.34
C ALA A 521 -9.35 3.34 -9.55
N VAL A 522 -8.40 2.59 -10.14
CA VAL A 522 -7.09 2.37 -9.50
C VAL A 522 -6.38 3.69 -9.24
N ARG A 523 -6.34 4.62 -10.21
CA ARG A 523 -5.77 5.96 -10.01
C ARG A 523 -6.43 6.66 -8.82
N LYS A 524 -7.77 6.67 -8.77
CA LYS A 524 -8.51 7.30 -7.69
C LYS A 524 -8.12 6.74 -6.31
N HIS A 525 -7.92 5.43 -6.19
CA HIS A 525 -7.49 4.83 -4.92
C HIS A 525 -6.14 5.38 -4.43
N TYR A 526 -5.21 5.62 -5.35
CA TYR A 526 -3.90 6.21 -5.00
C TYR A 526 -4.03 7.69 -4.63
N ASP A 527 -4.90 8.43 -5.34
CA ASP A 527 -5.22 9.82 -5.00
C ASP A 527 -5.91 9.91 -3.62
N ASP A 528 -6.78 8.94 -3.28
CA ASP A 528 -7.44 8.85 -1.97
C ASP A 528 -6.43 8.46 -0.87
N MET A 529 -5.48 7.55 -1.15
CA MET A 529 -4.40 7.21 -0.21
C MET A 529 -3.52 8.42 0.12
N GLU A 530 -3.20 9.26 -0.87
CA GLU A 530 -2.46 10.51 -0.65
C GLU A 530 -3.26 11.49 0.21
N GLU A 531 -4.56 11.60 0.00
CA GLU A 531 -5.43 12.46 0.80
C GLU A 531 -5.58 11.95 2.25
N ASP A 532 -5.79 10.66 2.44
CA ASP A 532 -5.94 10.04 3.77
C ASP A 532 -4.70 10.24 4.65
N GLN A 533 -3.52 10.37 4.05
CA GLN A 533 -2.27 10.64 4.76
C GLN A 533 -2.28 11.98 5.50
N PHE A 534 -3.07 12.95 5.02
CA PHE A 534 -3.14 14.28 5.63
C PHE A 534 -3.42 14.25 7.14
N ASP A 535 -4.34 13.40 7.56
CA ASP A 535 -4.72 13.27 8.98
C ASP A 535 -3.63 12.58 9.82
N PHE A 536 -2.78 11.76 9.19
CA PHE A 536 -1.67 11.07 9.87
C PHE A 536 -0.54 12.02 10.27
N HIS A 537 -0.33 13.14 9.59
CA HIS A 537 0.73 14.08 9.95
C HIS A 537 0.62 14.58 11.39
N GLN A 538 -0.59 14.89 11.84
CA GLN A 538 -0.82 15.29 13.23
C GLN A 538 -0.88 14.09 14.18
N TYR A 539 -1.50 12.98 13.73
CA TYR A 539 -1.66 11.77 14.53
C TYR A 539 -0.30 11.18 14.95
N CYS A 540 0.62 11.02 14.01
CA CYS A 540 1.94 10.44 14.26
C CYS A 540 2.76 11.26 15.25
N LEU A 541 2.73 12.58 15.17
CA LEU A 541 3.41 13.46 16.12
C LEU A 541 2.77 13.40 17.51
N ARG A 542 1.45 13.36 17.61
CA ARG A 542 0.72 13.24 18.86
C ARG A 542 0.97 11.90 19.55
N LYS A 543 1.01 10.81 18.78
CA LYS A 543 1.23 9.44 19.25
C LYS A 543 2.71 9.06 19.33
N ASN A 544 3.59 9.97 18.92
CA ASN A 544 5.04 9.78 18.95
C ASN A 544 5.53 8.53 18.19
N THR A 545 4.95 8.23 17.03
CA THR A 545 5.36 7.13 16.14
C THR A 545 6.35 7.62 15.09
N LEU A 546 7.48 8.22 15.51
CA LEU A 546 8.33 9.09 14.70
C LEU A 546 9.06 8.37 13.57
N ARG A 547 9.70 7.22 13.84
CA ARG A 547 10.40 6.42 12.83
C ARG A 547 9.45 5.93 11.74
N HIS A 548 8.28 5.44 12.13
CA HIS A 548 7.24 5.00 11.18
C HIS A 548 6.66 6.17 10.40
N TYR A 549 6.53 7.35 11.02
CA TYR A 549 6.09 8.56 10.33
C TYR A 549 7.05 8.95 9.22
N VAL A 550 8.35 8.96 9.48
CA VAL A 550 9.36 9.22 8.45
C VAL A 550 9.32 8.15 7.34
N GLN A 551 9.18 6.88 7.70
CA GLN A 551 9.04 5.80 6.71
C GLN A 551 7.78 5.96 5.85
N MET A 552 6.66 6.34 6.46
CA MET A 552 5.41 6.63 5.75
C MET A 552 5.61 7.74 4.72
N LEU A 553 6.23 8.87 5.09
CA LEU A 553 6.53 9.97 4.18
C LEU A 553 7.39 9.52 2.99
N ARG A 554 8.42 8.68 3.24
CA ARG A 554 9.27 8.10 2.19
C ARG A 554 8.50 7.15 1.25
N VAL A 555 7.52 6.42 1.78
CA VAL A 555 6.63 5.56 0.98
C VAL A 555 5.68 6.40 0.12
N GLU A 556 5.14 7.50 0.67
CA GLU A 556 4.29 8.44 -0.07
C GLU A 556 5.04 9.06 -1.25
N ASP A 557 6.29 9.48 -1.07
CA ASP A 557 7.11 10.06 -2.14
C ASP A 557 7.30 9.11 -3.34
N THR A 558 7.07 7.80 -3.13
CA THR A 558 7.15 6.75 -4.16
C THR A 558 5.82 6.05 -4.44
N LEU A 559 4.71 6.57 -3.95
CA LEU A 559 3.39 5.92 -3.98
C LEU A 559 2.98 5.52 -5.40
N TYR A 560 3.05 6.45 -6.35
CA TYR A 560 2.69 6.23 -7.74
C TYR A 560 3.68 5.35 -8.53
N SER A 561 4.83 5.00 -7.95
CA SER A 561 5.76 4.02 -8.53
C SER A 561 5.35 2.57 -8.27
N ARG A 562 4.33 2.32 -7.46
CA ARG A 562 3.86 0.99 -7.12
C ARG A 562 3.32 0.24 -8.33
N ARG A 563 3.51 -1.08 -8.33
CA ARG A 563 3.19 -1.94 -9.47
C ARG A 563 1.73 -1.81 -9.93
N ALA A 564 0.78 -1.83 -9.01
CA ALA A 564 -0.65 -1.77 -9.36
C ALA A 564 -1.01 -0.45 -10.05
N TYR A 565 -0.48 0.69 -9.58
CA TYR A 565 -0.66 1.97 -10.25
C TYR A 565 -0.04 2.00 -11.65
N ARG A 566 1.21 1.53 -11.79
CA ARG A 566 1.89 1.49 -13.08
C ARG A 566 1.18 0.61 -14.11
N GLU A 567 0.62 -0.53 -13.66
CA GLU A 567 -0.19 -1.42 -14.52
C GLU A 567 -1.46 -0.72 -15.00
N ALA A 568 -2.16 0.01 -14.13
CA ALA A 568 -3.35 0.79 -14.47
C ALA A 568 -3.02 1.97 -15.39
N ALA A 569 -1.99 2.75 -15.04
CA ALA A 569 -1.54 3.89 -15.84
C ALA A 569 -1.14 3.46 -17.27
N ARG A 570 -0.37 2.37 -17.39
CA ARG A 570 0.00 1.81 -18.68
C ARG A 570 -1.24 1.38 -19.49
N GLY A 571 -2.21 0.69 -18.84
CA GLY A 571 -3.45 0.29 -19.49
C GLY A 571 -4.27 1.49 -19.96
N GLY A 572 -4.39 2.52 -19.13
CA GLY A 572 -5.07 3.75 -19.50
C GLY A 572 -4.42 4.46 -20.69
N VAL A 573 -3.07 4.60 -20.66
CA VAL A 573 -2.31 5.22 -21.76
C VAL A 573 -2.50 4.42 -23.07
N GLU A 574 -2.40 3.10 -23.03
CA GLU A 574 -2.63 2.26 -24.20
C GLU A 574 -4.03 2.48 -24.79
N VAL A 575 -5.08 2.54 -23.96
CA VAL A 575 -6.45 2.80 -24.42
C VAL A 575 -6.61 4.22 -25.00
N TYR A 576 -5.95 5.23 -24.40
CA TYR A 576 -6.00 6.59 -24.97
C TYR A 576 -5.27 6.70 -26.30
N LEU A 577 -4.15 5.99 -26.49
CA LEU A 577 -3.46 5.91 -27.79
C LEU A 577 -4.35 5.22 -28.83
N ASP A 578 -4.99 4.10 -28.47
CA ASP A 578 -5.95 3.42 -29.35
C ASP A 578 -7.14 4.31 -29.72
N LEU A 579 -7.57 5.21 -28.81
CA LEU A 579 -8.64 6.18 -29.11
C LEU A 579 -8.16 7.34 -29.97
N PHE A 580 -6.88 7.70 -29.87
CA PHE A 580 -6.28 8.73 -30.72
C PHE A 580 -6.09 8.23 -32.16
N ASP A 581 -5.64 6.99 -32.33
CA ASP A 581 -5.41 6.38 -33.63
C ASP A 581 -6.73 5.97 -34.32
N ASP A 582 -7.73 5.57 -33.54
CA ASP A 582 -9.09 5.17 -34.00
C ASP A 582 -10.13 5.90 -33.13
N PRO A 583 -10.45 7.18 -33.44
CA PRO A 583 -11.39 7.98 -32.66
C PRO A 583 -12.80 7.37 -32.68
N LEU A 584 -13.51 7.53 -31.57
CA LEU A 584 -14.93 7.19 -31.54
C LEU A 584 -15.69 8.06 -32.57
N PRO A 585 -16.69 7.50 -33.25
CA PRO A 585 -17.53 8.28 -34.13
C PRO A 585 -18.24 9.41 -33.35
N ASP A 586 -18.49 10.52 -34.05
CA ASP A 586 -19.22 11.65 -33.46
C ASP A 586 -20.57 11.15 -32.92
N PRO A 587 -20.94 11.43 -31.68
CA PRO A 587 -22.24 11.06 -31.12
C PRO A 587 -23.43 11.48 -32.00
N ALA A 588 -23.34 12.63 -32.68
CA ALA A 588 -24.35 13.09 -33.60
C ALA A 588 -24.46 12.21 -34.85
N GLU A 589 -23.33 11.72 -35.39
CA GLU A 589 -23.33 10.77 -36.51
C GLU A 589 -23.87 9.38 -36.13
N GLU A 590 -23.59 8.92 -34.89
CA GLU A 590 -24.15 7.66 -34.40
C GLU A 590 -25.66 7.75 -34.17
N GLU A 591 -26.15 8.86 -33.63
CA GLU A 591 -27.58 9.10 -33.46
C GLU A 591 -28.31 9.17 -34.81
N GLU A 592 -27.73 9.82 -35.80
CA GLU A 592 -28.27 9.87 -37.16
C GLU A 592 -28.29 8.49 -37.83
N LYS A 593 -27.20 7.71 -37.70
CA LYS A 593 -27.13 6.32 -38.21
C LYS A 593 -28.14 5.41 -37.50
N MET A 594 -28.34 5.59 -36.18
CA MET A 594 -29.29 4.81 -35.40
C MET A 594 -30.73 5.16 -35.77
N LEU A 595 -31.06 6.43 -35.95
CA LEU A 595 -32.36 6.91 -36.45
C LEU A 595 -32.63 6.39 -37.88
N ALA A 596 -31.63 6.43 -38.77
CA ALA A 596 -31.74 5.89 -40.13
C ALA A 596 -31.94 4.36 -40.15
N ALA A 597 -31.25 3.63 -39.24
CA ALA A 597 -31.43 2.19 -39.07
C ALA A 597 -32.83 1.83 -38.52
N MET A 598 -33.32 2.59 -37.53
CA MET A 598 -34.68 2.42 -37.00
C MET A 598 -35.76 2.74 -38.06
N SER A 599 -35.57 3.77 -38.85
CA SER A 599 -36.47 4.13 -39.96
C SER A 599 -36.54 3.04 -41.04
N LYS A 600 -35.39 2.43 -41.36
CA LYS A 600 -35.33 1.27 -42.28
C LYS A 600 -36.03 0.04 -41.69
N ALA A 601 -35.84 -0.24 -40.37
CA ALA A 601 -36.50 -1.37 -39.70
C ALA A 601 -38.02 -1.19 -39.67
N VAL A 602 -38.50 0.02 -39.39
CA VAL A 602 -39.95 0.35 -39.41
C VAL A 602 -40.50 0.21 -40.85
N SER A 603 -39.76 0.61 -41.87
CA SER A 603 -40.14 0.42 -43.28
C SER A 603 -40.26 -1.07 -43.66
N TYR A 604 -39.38 -1.93 -43.15
CA TYR A 604 -39.43 -3.39 -43.39
C TYR A 604 -40.62 -4.05 -42.68
N THR A 605 -40.99 -3.61 -41.48
CA THR A 605 -42.16 -4.14 -40.75
C THR A 605 -43.49 -3.77 -41.41
N HIS A 606 -43.55 -2.63 -42.08
CA HIS A 606 -44.74 -2.27 -42.86
C HIS A 606 -44.89 -3.04 -44.21
N LEU A 607 -43.81 -3.58 -44.74
CA LEU A 607 -43.82 -4.38 -45.98
C LEU A 607 -44.15 -5.87 -45.75
N THR A 608 -44.15 -6.35 -44.51
CA THR A 608 -44.37 -7.78 -44.14
C THR A 608 -45.69 -8.07 -43.42
N LEU A 609 -46.55 -7.09 -43.25
CA LEU A 609 -47.92 -7.36 -42.72
C LEU A 609 -48.79 -7.87 -43.85
N PRO A 610 -49.34 -9.11 -43.80
CA PRO A 610 -50.30 -9.59 -44.79
C PRO A 610 -51.56 -8.74 -44.68
N THR A 611 -51.96 -8.16 -45.81
CA THR A 611 -53.31 -7.60 -45.95
C THR A 611 -54.33 -8.74 -45.94
N ASN A 612 -54.82 -9.12 -44.79
CA ASN A 612 -56.06 -9.91 -44.68
C ASN A 612 -57.25 -8.97 -44.98
N ARG A 613 -57.59 -8.90 -46.24
CA ARG A 613 -58.94 -8.64 -46.70
C ARG A 613 -59.48 -9.96 -47.26
N GLU A 614 -60.56 -10.40 -46.63
CA GLU A 614 -61.63 -11.39 -47.02
C GLU A 614 -61.84 -12.34 -45.85
N VAL A 615 -62.95 -12.39 -45.18
CA VAL A 615 -64.39 -12.33 -45.42
C VAL A 615 -65.09 -11.89 -44.14
#